data_0584b8cd3db70cf3f745de8a42fb8fc4
#
_entry.id   0584b8cd3db70cf3f745de8a42fb8fc4
#
_cell.length_a   1.000
_cell.length_b   1.000
_cell.length_c   1.000
_cell.angle_alpha   90.00
_cell.angle_beta   90.00
_cell.angle_gamma   90.00
#
_symmetry.space_group_name_H-M   'P 1'
#
loop_
_entity.id
_entity.type
_entity.pdbx_description
1 polymer ?
#
loop_
_entity_poly.entity_id
_entity_poly.type
_entity_poly.pdbx_seq_one_letter_code
_entity_poly.pdbx_strand_id
1 'polypeptide(L)'
;MKELKFIIMEITETLDCKGLSCPMPMMKLSKAMKGLKSGDILEMLGTDPGTKSDMPSWCEKTGNKLLEETELDGGVTRMLIQKK
;
A
#
# COMPACT_ATOMS: atom_id res chain seq x y z
N MET A 1 -13.23 -17.69 21.14
CA MET A 1 -12.82 -17.27 20.88
C MET A 1 -12.35 -16.80 20.49
N LYS A 2 -12.08 -16.74 20.19
CA LYS A 2 -11.45 -16.32 19.91
C LYS A 2 -11.14 -15.79 19.20
N GLU A 3 -11.09 -15.55 18.93
CA GLU A 3 -10.65 -15.05 18.35
C GLU A 3 -10.28 -14.62 17.65
N LEU A 4 -10.51 -14.62 17.52
CA LEU A 4 -10.04 -14.27 16.77
C LEU A 4 -9.46 -13.49 16.45
N LYS A 5 -8.91 -13.62 16.42
CA LYS A 5 -8.11 -12.96 16.13
C LYS A 5 -7.68 -12.65 14.97
N PHE A 6 -8.22 -12.70 14.20
CA PHE A 6 -7.86 -12.23 13.07
C PHE A 6 -8.19 -10.89 13.05
N ILE A 7 -7.33 -10.15 12.67
CA ILE A 7 -7.53 -8.85 12.43
C ILE A 7 -7.89 -8.74 11.04
N ILE A 8 -9.13 -8.48 10.79
CA ILE A 8 -9.54 -8.23 9.48
C ILE A 8 -9.30 -6.78 9.25
N MET A 9 -8.27 -6.48 8.50
CA MET A 9 -8.02 -5.12 8.11
C MET A 9 -9.00 -4.78 7.00
N GLU A 10 -9.83 -3.78 7.26
CA GLU A 10 -10.75 -3.30 6.25
C GLU A 10 -10.01 -2.47 5.24
N ILE A 11 -9.91 -2.97 4.03
CA ILE A 11 -9.25 -2.25 2.96
C ILE A 11 -10.24 -1.28 2.34
N THR A 12 -9.91 0.00 2.40
CA THR A 12 -10.78 1.06 1.89
C THR A 12 -10.72 1.16 0.38
N GLU A 13 -9.53 0.98 -0.19
CA GLU A 13 -9.35 1.10 -1.63
C GLU A 13 -8.21 0.20 -2.09
N THR A 14 -8.34 -0.37 -3.28
CA THR A 14 -7.28 -1.16 -3.89
C THR A 14 -6.76 -0.40 -5.10
N LEU A 15 -5.45 -0.19 -5.15
CA LEU A 15 -4.79 0.51 -6.24
C LEU A 15 -3.93 -0.48 -7.01
N ASP A 16 -4.32 -0.76 -8.24
CA ASP A 16 -3.58 -1.70 -9.07
C ASP A 16 -2.53 -0.96 -9.88
N CYS A 17 -1.28 -1.13 -9.51
CA CYS A 17 -0.15 -0.54 -10.22
C CYS A 17 0.71 -1.58 -10.90
N LYS A 18 0.17 -2.80 -11.11
CA LYS A 18 0.94 -3.83 -11.79
C LYS A 18 1.29 -3.36 -13.19
N GLY A 19 2.51 -3.65 -13.60
CA GLY A 19 3.00 -3.26 -14.92
C GLY A 19 3.48 -1.83 -15.05
N LEU A 20 3.30 -1.02 -14.01
CA LEU A 20 3.76 0.36 -14.03
C LEU A 20 5.15 0.47 -13.42
N SER A 21 5.96 1.36 -13.97
CA SER A 21 7.32 1.62 -13.48
C SER A 21 7.38 2.95 -12.77
N CYS A 22 8.33 3.05 -11.83
CA CYS A 22 8.59 4.31 -11.12
C CYS A 22 8.83 5.43 -12.13
N PRO A 23 8.24 6.64 -11.94
CA PRO A 23 7.58 7.10 -10.72
C PRO A 23 6.05 6.94 -10.72
N MET A 24 5.48 6.28 -11.73
CA MET A 24 4.03 6.23 -11.88
C MET A 24 3.30 5.60 -10.68
N PRO A 25 3.77 4.47 -10.11
CA PRO A 25 3.07 3.91 -8.96
C PRO A 25 3.00 4.87 -7.79
N MET A 26 4.09 5.59 -7.51
CA MET A 26 4.12 6.52 -6.38
C MET A 26 3.24 7.74 -6.64
N MET A 27 3.16 8.17 -7.88
CA MET A 27 2.28 9.28 -8.25
C MET A 27 0.82 8.91 -8.09
N LYS A 28 0.46 7.69 -8.53
CA LYS A 28 -0.91 7.20 -8.38
C LYS A 28 -1.25 7.01 -6.91
N LEU A 29 -0.31 6.51 -6.12
CA LEU A 29 -0.50 6.31 -4.69
C LEU A 29 -0.75 7.65 -4.00
N SER A 30 0.07 8.65 -4.29
CA SER A 30 -0.09 9.97 -3.67
C SER A 30 -1.46 10.55 -3.98
N LYS A 31 -1.92 10.41 -5.21
CA LYS A 31 -3.21 10.93 -5.61
C LYS A 31 -4.34 10.18 -4.91
N ALA A 32 -4.26 8.86 -4.85
CA ALA A 32 -5.29 8.06 -4.21
C ALA A 32 -5.39 8.34 -2.72
N MET A 33 -4.23 8.52 -2.07
CA MET A 33 -4.21 8.79 -0.63
C MET A 33 -4.87 10.11 -0.27
N LYS A 34 -4.86 11.08 -1.17
CA LYS A 34 -5.50 12.37 -0.90
C LYS A 34 -7.01 12.24 -0.75
N GLY A 35 -7.60 11.23 -1.35
CA GLY A 35 -9.04 11.01 -1.25
C GLY A 35 -9.44 10.16 -0.04
N LEU A 36 -8.48 9.69 0.73
CA LEU A 36 -8.76 8.84 1.87
C LEU A 36 -8.81 9.64 3.16
N LYS A 37 -9.51 9.10 4.15
CA LYS A 37 -9.60 9.70 5.46
C LYS A 37 -8.55 9.11 6.39
N SER A 38 -8.25 9.84 7.45
CA SER A 38 -7.30 9.37 8.46
C SER A 38 -7.71 7.96 8.95
N GLY A 39 -6.78 7.05 8.95
CA GLY A 39 -7.03 5.67 9.38
C GLY A 39 -7.45 4.72 8.26
N ASP A 40 -7.82 5.24 7.09
CA ASP A 40 -8.19 4.38 5.97
C ASP A 40 -6.99 3.59 5.49
N ILE A 41 -7.24 2.41 4.96
CA ILE A 41 -6.19 1.51 4.49
C ILE A 41 -6.30 1.32 2.99
N LEU A 42 -5.21 1.55 2.29
CA LEU A 42 -5.12 1.34 0.85
C LEU A 42 -4.27 0.12 0.57
N GLU A 43 -4.79 -0.77 -0.27
CA GLU A 43 -4.03 -1.92 -0.75
C GLU A 43 -3.43 -1.56 -2.09
N MET A 44 -2.12 -1.66 -2.21
CA MET A 44 -1.42 -1.37 -3.45
C MET A 44 -0.79 -2.63 -3.99
N LEU A 45 -1.02 -2.91 -5.26
CA LEU A 45 -0.40 -4.04 -5.93
C LEU A 45 0.58 -3.50 -6.97
N GLY A 46 1.81 -3.96 -6.94
CA GLY A 46 2.82 -3.47 -7.86
C GLY A 46 3.82 -4.52 -8.24
N THR A 47 4.51 -4.29 -9.36
CA THR A 47 5.54 -5.20 -9.86
C THR A 47 6.89 -4.53 -9.97
N ASP A 48 6.98 -3.23 -9.69
CA ASP A 48 8.22 -2.49 -9.83
C ASP A 48 9.08 -2.53 -8.55
N PRO A 49 10.31 -3.06 -8.63
CA PRO A 49 11.16 -3.13 -7.44
C PRO A 49 11.50 -1.77 -6.85
N GLY A 50 11.57 -0.73 -7.70
CA GLY A 50 11.85 0.62 -7.22
C GLY A 50 10.76 1.15 -6.29
N THR A 51 9.50 0.84 -6.61
CA THR A 51 8.37 1.24 -5.78
C THR A 51 8.47 0.57 -4.41
N LYS A 52 8.78 -0.72 -4.41
CA LYS A 52 8.93 -1.47 -3.16
C LYS A 52 10.04 -0.86 -2.30
N SER A 53 11.15 -0.53 -2.93
CA SER A 53 12.29 0.04 -2.24
C SER A 53 12.00 1.43 -1.67
N ASP A 54 11.21 2.22 -2.38
CA ASP A 54 10.92 3.60 -1.99
C ASP A 54 9.81 3.73 -0.95
N MET A 55 8.99 2.69 -0.80
CA MET A 55 7.79 2.79 0.02
C MET A 55 8.04 3.14 1.49
N PRO A 56 9.01 2.53 2.18
CA PRO A 56 9.22 2.88 3.59
C PRO A 56 9.57 4.36 3.77
N SER A 57 10.43 4.89 2.89
CA SER A 57 10.84 6.28 2.95
C SER A 57 9.66 7.21 2.67
N TRP A 58 8.84 6.86 1.68
CA TRP A 58 7.67 7.66 1.34
C TRP A 58 6.66 7.69 2.50
N CYS A 59 6.45 6.55 3.14
CA CYS A 59 5.55 6.49 4.29
C CYS A 59 6.08 7.34 5.43
N GLU A 60 7.38 7.29 5.67
CA GLU A 60 7.98 8.08 6.73
C GLU A 60 7.81 9.58 6.46
N LYS A 61 8.06 10.00 5.22
CA LYS A 61 7.96 11.42 4.87
C LYS A 61 6.54 11.95 4.93
N THR A 62 5.57 11.11 4.59
CA THR A 62 4.18 11.54 4.54
C THR A 62 3.43 11.30 5.85
N GLY A 63 4.01 10.53 6.76
CA GLY A 63 3.36 10.18 8.01
C GLY A 63 2.39 9.02 7.89
N ASN A 64 2.27 8.43 6.71
CA ASN A 64 1.44 7.24 6.52
C ASN A 64 2.18 6.02 7.05
N LYS A 65 1.46 4.94 7.30
CA LYS A 65 2.07 3.73 7.83
C LYS A 65 2.04 2.60 6.84
N LEU A 66 3.17 1.95 6.65
CA LEU A 66 3.23 0.72 5.89
C LEU A 66 2.92 -0.42 6.87
N LEU A 67 1.72 -0.96 6.76
CA LEU A 67 1.25 -1.98 7.70
C LEU A 67 1.74 -3.38 7.34
N GLU A 68 1.81 -3.68 6.06
CA GLU A 68 2.14 -5.02 5.62
C GLU A 68 2.73 -4.97 4.23
N GLU A 69 3.67 -5.85 3.95
CA GLU A 69 4.25 -6.01 2.63
C GLU A 69 4.36 -7.51 2.37
N THR A 70 3.71 -8.01 1.34
CA THR A 70 3.65 -9.43 1.04
C THR A 70 3.99 -9.67 -0.42
N GLU A 71 4.87 -10.64 -0.67
CA GLU A 71 5.17 -11.03 -2.03
C GLU A 71 4.16 -12.07 -2.50
N LEU A 72 3.54 -11.81 -3.63
CA LEU A 72 2.59 -12.73 -4.22
C LEU A 72 3.22 -13.40 -5.44
N ASP A 73 2.53 -14.38 -6.00
CA ASP A 73 3.02 -15.06 -7.20
C ASP A 73 3.11 -14.09 -8.36
N GLY A 74 4.01 -14.37 -9.28
CA GLY A 74 4.15 -13.55 -10.50
C GLY A 74 4.91 -12.26 -10.30
N GLY A 75 5.67 -12.14 -9.21
CA GLY A 75 6.48 -10.94 -8.98
C GLY A 75 5.67 -9.75 -8.49
N VAL A 76 4.47 -9.99 -7.98
CA VAL A 76 3.61 -8.92 -7.48
C VAL A 76 3.88 -8.70 -5.99
N THR A 77 4.06 -7.45 -5.61
CA THR A 77 4.16 -7.08 -4.19
C THR A 77 2.86 -6.42 -3.78
N ARG A 78 2.29 -6.91 -2.68
CA ARG A 78 1.08 -6.35 -2.10
C ARG A 78 1.47 -5.57 -0.87
N MET A 79 1.06 -4.31 -0.80
CA MET A 79 1.38 -3.45 0.34
C MET A 79 0.12 -2.84 0.90
N LEU A 80 0.01 -2.81 2.22
CA LEU A 80 -1.11 -2.16 2.90
C LEU A 80 -0.60 -0.90 3.57
N ILE A 81 -1.18 0.23 3.22
CA ILE A 81 -0.73 1.53 3.69
C ILE A 81 -1.89 2.23 4.39
N GLN A 82 -1.68 2.63 5.62
CA GLN A 82 -2.71 3.33 6.39
C GLN A 82 -2.50 4.83 6.32
N LYS A 83 -3.56 5.54 6.01
CA LYS A 83 -3.54 7.00 5.91
C LYS A 83 -3.34 7.60 7.30
N LYS A 84 -2.46 8.58 7.37
CA LYS A 84 -2.18 9.31 8.59
C LYS A 84 -3.40 10.02 9.16
#